data_0962ddbe0c7c8b813fbcbd55a5d469cc
#
_entry.id   0962ddbe0c7c8b813fbcbd55a5d469cc
#
_cell.length_a   1.000
_cell.length_b   1.000
_cell.length_c   1.000
_cell.angle_alpha   90.00
_cell.angle_beta   90.00
_cell.angle_gamma   90.00
#
_symmetry.space_group_name_H-M   'P 1'
#
loop_
_entity.id
_entity.type
_entity.pdbx_description
1 polymer ?
#
loop_
_entity_poly.entity_id
_entity_poly.type
_entity_poly.pdbx_seq_one_letter_code
_entity_poly.pdbx_strand_id
1 'polypeptide(L)'
;MFITMCVIAYNEENAIDRILGDIAAQDYNHNDMEVVLVDGASTDNTKKHLDNFKEKYKDDFRRVVVLDNPKRTLPSGWNVALREYKGDAIIKVDAHAEIPKDFVSKNVRVLESGEDICGGQRPVIIDEETPWKNTLLLAESSMFGSSIAHTGTIREKHM
;
A
#
# COMPACT_ATOMS: atom_id res chain seq x y z
N MET A 1 16.24 -8.08 1.81
CA MET A 1 14.93 -8.80 1.70
C MET A 1 14.30 -8.42 0.37
N PHE A 2 13.74 -9.34 -0.40
CA PHE A 2 13.02 -9.05 -1.64
C PHE A 2 11.56 -8.75 -1.34
N ILE A 3 11.09 -7.55 -1.70
CA ILE A 3 9.77 -7.04 -1.31
C ILE A 3 8.84 -6.94 -2.52
N THR A 4 7.61 -7.40 -2.35
CA THR A 4 6.52 -7.15 -3.30
C THR A 4 5.66 -5.99 -2.81
N MET A 5 5.61 -4.89 -3.59
CA MET A 5 4.60 -3.85 -3.42
C MET A 5 3.37 -4.23 -4.24
N CYS A 6 2.21 -4.30 -3.59
CA CYS A 6 0.96 -4.71 -4.25
C CYS A 6 -0.11 -3.63 -4.15
N VAL A 7 -0.66 -3.23 -5.30
CA VAL A 7 -1.80 -2.32 -5.42
C VAL A 7 -2.90 -2.99 -6.21
N ILE A 8 -4.13 -2.97 -5.67
CA ILE A 8 -5.34 -3.41 -6.38
C ILE A 8 -6.20 -2.18 -6.62
N ALA A 9 -6.53 -1.90 -7.89
CA ALA A 9 -7.25 -0.70 -8.29
C ALA A 9 -8.53 -1.06 -9.07
N TYR A 10 -9.59 -0.30 -8.85
CA TYR A 10 -10.83 -0.35 -9.63
C TYR A 10 -11.43 1.05 -9.73
N ASN A 11 -11.41 1.64 -10.93
CA ASN A 11 -11.91 2.99 -11.20
C ASN A 11 -11.27 4.07 -10.30
N GLU A 12 -9.94 4.11 -10.28
CA GLU A 12 -9.13 5.01 -9.46
C GLU A 12 -8.31 6.01 -10.31
N GLU A 13 -8.76 6.33 -11.55
CA GLU A 13 -7.98 7.18 -12.48
C GLU A 13 -7.55 8.53 -11.88
N ASN A 14 -8.31 9.09 -10.93
CA ASN A 14 -8.01 10.38 -10.30
C ASN A 14 -7.03 10.29 -9.13
N ALA A 15 -6.79 9.09 -8.58
CA ALA A 15 -5.97 8.89 -7.38
C ALA A 15 -4.70 8.05 -7.65
N ILE A 16 -4.77 7.14 -8.60
CA ILE A 16 -3.76 6.09 -8.80
C ILE A 16 -2.35 6.63 -9.07
N ASP A 17 -2.21 7.73 -9.79
CA ASP A 17 -0.89 8.29 -10.13
C ASP A 17 -0.09 8.72 -8.89
N ARG A 18 -0.76 9.12 -7.81
CA ARG A 18 -0.12 9.52 -6.57
C ARG A 18 0.60 8.34 -5.94
N ILE A 19 -0.10 7.24 -5.68
CA ILE A 19 0.51 6.05 -5.05
C ILE A 19 1.57 5.43 -5.96
N LEU A 20 1.39 5.42 -7.28
CA LEU A 20 2.41 4.96 -8.22
C LEU A 20 3.67 5.84 -8.16
N GLY A 21 3.51 7.15 -8.02
CA GLY A 21 4.61 8.09 -7.79
C GLY A 21 5.35 7.84 -6.47
N ASP A 22 4.60 7.56 -5.39
CA ASP A 22 5.16 7.26 -4.08
C ASP A 22 5.94 5.92 -4.09
N ILE A 23 5.45 4.91 -4.82
CA ILE A 23 6.15 3.64 -5.02
C ILE A 23 7.47 3.86 -5.76
N ALA A 24 7.46 4.65 -6.83
CA ALA A 24 8.67 4.97 -7.59
C ALA A 24 9.68 5.83 -6.80
N ALA A 25 9.23 6.52 -5.75
CA ALA A 25 10.05 7.39 -4.91
C ALA A 25 10.58 6.70 -3.64
N GLN A 26 10.34 5.40 -3.45
CA GLN A 26 10.83 4.68 -2.26
C GLN A 26 12.36 4.69 -2.18
N ASP A 27 12.90 4.82 -0.96
CA ASP A 27 14.34 4.85 -0.69
C ASP A 27 14.96 3.43 -0.63
N TYR A 28 14.15 2.40 -0.75
CA TYR A 28 14.61 1.02 -0.78
C TYR A 28 15.15 0.64 -2.17
N ASN A 29 16.14 -0.24 -2.22
CA ASN A 29 16.77 -0.65 -3.48
C ASN A 29 15.75 -1.31 -4.42
N HIS A 30 15.47 -0.69 -5.56
CA HIS A 30 14.50 -1.17 -6.54
C HIS A 30 14.87 -2.54 -7.14
N ASN A 31 16.15 -2.92 -7.15
CA ASN A 31 16.55 -4.28 -7.54
C ASN A 31 16.10 -5.36 -6.54
N ASP A 32 15.72 -4.96 -5.33
CA ASP A 32 15.16 -5.81 -4.29
C ASP A 32 13.64 -5.57 -4.13
N MET A 33 13.02 -4.95 -5.11
CA MET A 33 11.59 -4.70 -5.14
C MET A 33 10.95 -5.22 -6.42
N GLU A 34 9.75 -5.78 -6.29
CA GLU A 34 8.81 -5.93 -7.40
C GLU A 34 7.52 -5.16 -7.13
N VAL A 35 6.86 -4.74 -8.21
CA VAL A 35 5.57 -4.07 -8.16
C VAL A 35 4.52 -4.91 -8.86
N VAL A 36 3.51 -5.33 -8.12
CA VAL A 36 2.35 -6.08 -8.61
C VAL A 36 1.12 -5.19 -8.60
N LEU A 37 0.67 -4.80 -9.77
CA LEU A 37 -0.48 -3.95 -9.98
C LEU A 37 -1.64 -4.81 -10.50
N VAL A 38 -2.80 -4.74 -9.88
CA VAL A 38 -3.97 -5.54 -10.27
C VAL A 38 -5.12 -4.62 -10.64
N ASP A 39 -5.55 -4.69 -11.90
CA ASP A 39 -6.73 -3.97 -12.38
C ASP A 39 -8.00 -4.80 -12.16
N GLY A 40 -8.96 -4.22 -11.45
CA GLY A 40 -10.27 -4.81 -11.16
C GLY A 40 -11.26 -4.78 -12.32
N ALA A 41 -10.80 -4.81 -13.57
CA ALA A 41 -11.58 -4.58 -14.79
C ALA A 41 -12.23 -3.16 -14.76
N SER A 42 -11.39 -2.15 -14.57
CA SER A 42 -11.77 -0.75 -14.56
C SER A 42 -12.40 -0.33 -15.90
N THR A 43 -13.32 0.62 -15.81
CA THR A 43 -14.03 1.19 -16.97
C THR A 43 -13.56 2.60 -17.32
N ASP A 44 -12.68 3.16 -16.52
CA ASP A 44 -12.01 4.45 -16.68
C ASP A 44 -10.56 4.25 -17.18
N ASN A 45 -9.71 5.27 -17.06
CA ASN A 45 -8.32 5.19 -17.49
C ASN A 45 -7.37 4.51 -16.48
N THR A 46 -7.85 3.93 -15.37
CA THR A 46 -7.00 3.29 -14.35
C THR A 46 -6.01 2.31 -14.96
N LYS A 47 -6.50 1.36 -15.76
CA LYS A 47 -5.62 0.36 -16.41
C LYS A 47 -4.51 0.98 -17.23
N LYS A 48 -4.81 2.04 -17.97
CA LYS A 48 -3.82 2.78 -18.76
C LYS A 48 -2.73 3.41 -17.90
N HIS A 49 -3.08 3.95 -16.72
CA HIS A 49 -2.10 4.48 -15.78
C HIS A 49 -1.18 3.37 -15.25
N LEU A 50 -1.73 2.19 -14.92
CA LEU A 50 -0.94 1.03 -14.48
C LEU A 50 0.01 0.54 -15.58
N ASP A 51 -0.46 0.44 -16.82
CA ASP A 51 0.36 0.01 -17.96
C ASP A 51 1.47 1.03 -18.27
N ASN A 52 1.18 2.33 -18.20
CA ASN A 52 2.17 3.41 -18.34
C ASN A 52 3.25 3.33 -17.27
N PHE A 53 2.87 3.08 -16.02
CA PHE A 53 3.82 2.89 -14.92
C PHE A 53 4.75 1.70 -15.21
N LYS A 54 4.20 0.56 -15.61
CA LYS A 54 4.98 -0.61 -15.99
C LYS A 54 5.99 -0.29 -17.08
N GLU A 55 5.55 0.34 -18.19
CA GLU A 55 6.45 0.65 -19.29
C GLU A 55 7.57 1.64 -18.89
N LYS A 56 7.26 2.59 -18.02
CA LYS A 56 8.23 3.57 -17.54
C LYS A 56 9.27 2.99 -16.58
N TYR A 57 8.88 2.06 -15.72
CA TYR A 57 9.70 1.59 -14.60
C TYR A 57 10.11 0.11 -14.67
N LYS A 58 9.83 -0.60 -15.76
CA LYS A 58 10.15 -2.02 -15.93
C LYS A 58 11.63 -2.37 -15.79
N ASP A 59 12.51 -1.40 -16.08
CA ASP A 59 13.96 -1.56 -16.02
C ASP A 59 14.55 -1.00 -14.70
N ASP A 60 13.77 -0.24 -13.92
CA ASP A 60 14.20 0.34 -12.65
C ASP A 60 13.97 -0.64 -11.48
N PHE A 61 12.83 -1.34 -11.49
CA PHE A 61 12.52 -2.37 -10.50
C PHE A 61 12.95 -3.74 -10.98
N ARG A 62 13.20 -4.65 -10.04
CA ARG A 62 13.47 -6.05 -10.37
C ARG A 62 12.37 -6.67 -11.25
N ARG A 63 11.13 -6.25 -11.05
CA ARG A 63 9.98 -6.69 -11.84
C ARG A 63 8.80 -5.70 -11.65
N VAL A 64 8.09 -5.40 -12.74
CA VAL A 64 6.81 -4.70 -12.68
C VAL A 64 5.80 -5.48 -13.51
N VAL A 65 4.66 -5.86 -12.93
CA VAL A 65 3.59 -6.57 -13.63
C VAL A 65 2.24 -5.89 -13.42
N VAL A 66 1.43 -5.91 -14.46
CA VAL A 66 0.02 -5.51 -14.43
C VAL A 66 -0.81 -6.74 -14.72
N LEU A 67 -1.75 -7.05 -13.85
CA LEU A 67 -2.59 -8.25 -13.87
C LEU A 67 -4.06 -7.85 -13.93
N ASP A 68 -4.87 -8.69 -14.55
CA ASP A 68 -6.32 -8.50 -14.65
C ASP A 68 -7.07 -9.29 -13.57
N ASN A 69 -8.04 -8.62 -12.92
CA ASN A 69 -9.00 -9.25 -12.01
C ASN A 69 -10.43 -9.15 -12.57
N PRO A 70 -10.86 -10.07 -13.46
CA PRO A 70 -12.17 -9.99 -14.10
C PRO A 70 -13.34 -10.17 -13.13
N LYS A 71 -13.09 -10.67 -11.92
CA LYS A 71 -14.12 -10.80 -10.88
C LYS A 71 -14.46 -9.50 -10.16
N ARG A 72 -13.68 -8.44 -10.36
CA ARG A 72 -13.90 -7.07 -9.84
C ARG A 72 -13.94 -6.91 -8.33
N THR A 73 -13.85 -7.96 -7.57
CA THR A 73 -13.88 -7.88 -6.10
C THR A 73 -12.48 -7.78 -5.53
N LEU A 74 -12.31 -7.04 -4.45
CA LEU A 74 -11.03 -6.89 -3.77
C LEU A 74 -10.43 -8.25 -3.34
N PRO A 75 -11.19 -9.19 -2.73
CA PRO A 75 -10.65 -10.51 -2.39
C PRO A 75 -10.14 -11.31 -3.60
N SER A 76 -10.82 -11.21 -4.77
CA SER A 76 -10.32 -11.89 -5.98
C SER A 76 -9.05 -11.24 -6.51
N GLY A 77 -8.91 -9.91 -6.42
CA GLY A 77 -7.68 -9.20 -6.76
C GLY A 77 -6.52 -9.65 -5.89
N TRP A 78 -6.74 -9.82 -4.59
CA TRP A 78 -5.74 -10.39 -3.69
C TRP A 78 -5.33 -11.80 -4.10
N ASN A 79 -6.28 -12.67 -4.45
CA ASN A 79 -5.97 -14.02 -4.93
C ASN A 79 -5.16 -14.00 -6.24
N VAL A 80 -5.36 -13.01 -7.11
CA VAL A 80 -4.54 -12.81 -8.31
C VAL A 80 -3.11 -12.41 -7.91
N ALA A 81 -2.96 -11.40 -7.07
CA ALA A 81 -1.66 -10.93 -6.59
C ALA A 81 -0.87 -12.03 -5.87
N LEU A 82 -1.51 -12.75 -4.95
CA LEU A 82 -0.89 -13.81 -4.14
C LEU A 82 -0.43 -15.04 -4.96
N ARG A 83 -0.92 -15.22 -6.18
CA ARG A 83 -0.40 -16.27 -7.09
C ARG A 83 0.83 -15.83 -7.87
N GLU A 84 1.02 -14.53 -8.00
CA GLU A 84 2.03 -13.94 -8.89
C GLU A 84 3.22 -13.32 -8.17
N TYR A 85 3.07 -12.93 -6.89
CA TYR A 85 4.16 -12.30 -6.15
C TYR A 85 5.36 -13.25 -5.99
N LYS A 86 6.57 -12.67 -5.92
CA LYS A 86 7.83 -13.41 -5.83
C LYS A 86 8.69 -12.97 -4.65
N GLY A 87 8.29 -11.91 -3.94
CA GLY A 87 9.02 -11.38 -2.80
C GLY A 87 9.02 -12.30 -1.59
N ASP A 88 9.94 -12.07 -0.68
CA ASP A 88 9.97 -12.71 0.65
C ASP A 88 8.81 -12.22 1.51
N ALA A 89 8.38 -10.97 1.26
CA ALA A 89 7.23 -10.36 1.91
C ALA A 89 6.42 -9.52 0.90
N ILE A 90 5.11 -9.38 1.17
CA ILE A 90 4.20 -8.56 0.38
C ILE A 90 3.67 -7.40 1.22
N ILE A 91 3.81 -6.19 0.67
CA ILE A 91 3.25 -4.96 1.25
C ILE A 91 2.02 -4.56 0.46
N LYS A 92 0.88 -4.51 1.16
CA LYS A 92 -0.39 -4.03 0.64
C LYS A 92 -0.46 -2.51 0.72
N VAL A 93 -0.83 -1.86 -0.39
CA VAL A 93 -1.14 -0.44 -0.40
C VAL A 93 -2.45 -0.22 -1.16
N ASP A 94 -3.33 0.63 -0.63
CA ASP A 94 -4.58 0.97 -1.30
C ASP A 94 -4.33 2.00 -2.44
N ALA A 95 -5.09 1.92 -3.53
CA ALA A 95 -4.86 2.71 -4.75
C ALA A 95 -4.98 4.23 -4.56
N HIS A 96 -5.68 4.67 -3.51
CA HIS A 96 -5.87 6.07 -3.11
C HIS A 96 -5.07 6.46 -1.84
N ALA A 97 -4.13 5.61 -1.41
CA ALA A 97 -3.27 5.91 -0.27
C ALA A 97 -2.09 6.80 -0.67
N GLU A 98 -1.43 7.36 0.35
CA GLU A 98 -0.14 8.03 0.27
C GLU A 98 0.82 7.32 1.21
N ILE A 99 2.06 7.15 0.77
CA ILE A 99 3.10 6.53 1.59
C ILE A 99 4.37 7.39 1.59
N PRO A 100 5.06 7.50 2.74
CA PRO A 100 6.34 8.21 2.79
C PRO A 100 7.44 7.44 2.04
N LYS A 101 8.51 8.14 1.66
CA LYS A 101 9.64 7.57 0.91
C LYS A 101 10.34 6.43 1.64
N ASP A 102 10.33 6.43 2.96
CA ASP A 102 10.95 5.43 3.82
C ASP A 102 10.00 4.32 4.27
N PHE A 103 8.84 4.21 3.60
CA PHE A 103 7.82 3.25 3.98
C PHE A 103 8.30 1.81 3.85
N VAL A 104 8.89 1.44 2.71
CA VAL A 104 9.40 0.09 2.49
C VAL A 104 10.57 -0.21 3.41
N SER A 105 11.56 0.69 3.50
CA SER A 105 12.75 0.48 4.34
C SER A 105 12.41 0.35 5.83
N LYS A 106 11.42 1.08 6.32
CA LYS A 106 10.93 0.95 7.71
C LYS A 106 10.24 -0.39 7.96
N ASN A 107 9.36 -0.82 7.06
CA ASN A 107 8.70 -2.12 7.19
C ASN A 107 9.71 -3.28 7.12
N VAL A 108 10.70 -3.21 6.22
CA VAL A 108 11.77 -4.22 6.13
C VAL A 108 12.53 -4.34 7.44
N ARG A 109 12.91 -3.24 8.09
CA ARG A 109 13.60 -3.28 9.39
C ARG A 109 12.79 -4.01 10.46
N VAL A 110 11.47 -3.82 10.47
CA VAL A 110 10.57 -4.50 11.42
C VAL A 110 10.53 -6.01 11.12
N LEU A 111 10.37 -6.39 9.84
CA LEU A 111 10.36 -7.80 9.44
C LEU A 111 11.72 -8.47 9.75
N GLU A 112 12.85 -7.79 9.49
CA GLU A 112 14.19 -8.29 9.79
C GLU A 112 14.48 -8.40 11.31
N SER A 113 13.71 -7.72 12.16
CA SER A 113 13.80 -7.91 13.62
C SER A 113 13.08 -9.16 14.12
N GLY A 114 12.44 -9.92 13.22
CA GLY A 114 11.79 -11.20 13.53
C GLY A 114 10.28 -11.15 13.63
N GLU A 115 9.67 -10.04 13.21
CA GLU A 115 8.20 -9.92 13.13
C GLU A 115 7.70 -10.52 11.81
N ASP A 116 6.61 -11.28 11.87
CA ASP A 116 5.97 -11.87 10.68
C ASP A 116 5.03 -10.90 9.97
N ILE A 117 4.50 -9.91 10.70
CA ILE A 117 3.55 -8.90 10.20
C ILE A 117 3.91 -7.53 10.74
N CYS A 118 3.94 -6.55 9.85
CA CYS A 118 4.14 -5.16 10.24
C CYS A 118 3.17 -4.23 9.50
N GLY A 119 2.97 -3.04 10.05
CA GLY A 119 2.18 -1.98 9.44
C GLY A 119 2.42 -0.66 10.16
N GLY A 120 2.26 0.44 9.43
CA GLY A 120 2.39 1.79 9.98
C GLY A 120 1.09 2.30 10.60
N GLN A 121 1.20 3.34 11.42
CA GLN A 121 0.04 4.13 11.82
C GLN A 121 -0.56 4.79 10.58
N ARG A 122 -1.88 4.83 10.52
CA ARG A 122 -2.64 5.51 9.47
C ARG A 122 -3.15 6.84 10.05
N PRO A 123 -2.41 7.96 9.88
CA PRO A 123 -2.94 9.24 10.30
C PRO A 123 -4.18 9.57 9.46
N VAL A 124 -5.26 9.93 10.12
CA VAL A 124 -6.42 10.47 9.42
C VAL A 124 -6.15 11.93 9.13
N ILE A 125 -6.03 12.30 7.87
CA ILE A 125 -5.88 13.69 7.43
C ILE A 125 -7.27 14.27 7.25
N ILE A 126 -7.56 15.38 7.92
CA ILE A 126 -8.79 16.15 7.76
C ILE A 126 -8.47 17.42 6.99
N ASP A 127 -9.07 17.56 5.80
CA ASP A 127 -8.90 18.77 4.97
C ASP A 127 -9.52 20.03 5.61
N GLU A 128 -10.57 19.86 6.41
CA GLU A 128 -11.21 20.93 7.15
C GLU A 128 -11.62 20.45 8.54
N GLU A 129 -11.18 21.15 9.59
CA GLU A 129 -11.58 20.87 10.95
C GLU A 129 -13.02 21.35 11.19
N THR A 130 -13.89 20.41 11.52
CA THR A 130 -15.25 20.69 12.00
C THR A 130 -15.46 19.95 13.31
N PRO A 131 -16.33 20.47 14.24
CA PRO A 131 -16.63 19.78 15.49
C PRO A 131 -17.09 18.32 15.29
N TRP A 132 -17.81 18.07 14.20
CA TRP A 132 -18.27 16.73 13.85
C TRP A 132 -17.12 15.80 13.41
N LYS A 133 -16.24 16.29 12.52
CA LYS A 133 -15.05 15.52 12.10
C LYS A 133 -14.12 15.22 13.27
N ASN A 134 -13.91 16.18 14.16
CA ASN A 134 -13.11 15.99 15.38
C ASN A 134 -13.74 14.95 16.31
N THR A 135 -15.07 14.93 16.44
CA THR A 135 -15.79 13.91 17.22
C THR A 135 -15.60 12.52 16.60
N LEU A 136 -15.70 12.40 15.27
CA LEU A 136 -15.45 11.14 14.57
C LEU A 136 -14.02 10.64 14.74
N LEU A 137 -13.02 11.53 14.67
CA LEU A 137 -11.63 11.17 14.94
C LEU A 137 -11.41 10.67 16.38
N LEU A 138 -12.01 11.35 17.36
CA LEU A 138 -11.94 10.91 18.75
C LEU A 138 -12.62 9.55 18.93
N ALA A 139 -13.75 9.31 18.25
CA ALA A 139 -14.42 8.02 18.27
C ALA A 139 -13.56 6.94 17.62
N GLU A 140 -12.96 7.21 16.46
CA GLU A 140 -12.08 6.29 15.74
C GLU A 140 -10.80 5.98 16.53
N SER A 141 -10.20 6.97 17.16
CA SER A 141 -9.01 6.81 17.99
C SER A 141 -9.29 6.21 19.38
N SER A 142 -10.56 6.08 19.76
CA SER A 142 -10.95 5.49 21.03
C SER A 142 -10.79 3.97 21.01
N MET A 143 -10.65 3.37 22.19
CA MET A 143 -10.56 1.91 22.38
C MET A 143 -11.78 1.15 21.84
N PHE A 144 -12.93 1.84 21.66
CA PHE A 144 -14.17 1.27 21.15
C PHE A 144 -14.37 1.50 19.64
N GLY A 145 -13.66 2.45 19.04
CA GLY A 145 -13.82 2.82 17.63
C GLY A 145 -12.74 2.26 16.71
N SER A 146 -11.55 1.98 17.24
CA SER A 146 -10.46 1.36 16.48
C SER A 146 -10.49 -0.17 16.62
N SER A 147 -10.23 -0.88 15.54
CA SER A 147 -9.90 -2.29 15.66
C SER A 147 -8.65 -2.44 16.55
N ILE A 148 -8.53 -3.53 17.27
CA ILE A 148 -7.40 -3.84 18.17
C ILE A 148 -6.03 -3.66 17.48
N ALA A 149 -5.98 -3.75 16.16
CA ALA A 149 -4.80 -3.48 15.34
C ALA A 149 -4.31 -2.02 15.37
N HIS A 150 -5.11 -1.06 15.83
CA HIS A 150 -4.72 0.36 15.96
C HIS A 150 -4.13 0.71 17.31
N THR A 151 -4.25 -0.14 18.32
CA THR A 151 -3.71 0.07 19.66
C THR A 151 -2.30 -0.47 19.84
N GLY A 152 -1.46 -0.39 18.81
CA GLY A 152 -0.01 -0.56 18.94
C GLY A 152 0.54 0.51 19.87
N THR A 153 0.36 0.34 21.17
CA THR A 153 1.01 1.15 22.20
C THR A 153 2.50 1.02 21.99
N ILE A 154 3.15 2.12 21.60
CA ILE A 154 4.60 2.25 21.65
C ILE A 154 4.96 2.02 23.12
N ARG A 155 5.41 0.82 23.48
CA ARG A 155 6.13 0.63 24.72
C ARG A 155 7.50 1.28 24.54
N GLU A 156 7.62 2.54 24.97
CA GLU A 156 8.92 3.10 25.28
C GLU A 156 9.58 2.18 26.32
N LYS A 157 10.60 1.45 25.90
CA LYS A 157 11.54 0.84 26.83
C LYS A 157 12.35 1.98 27.43
N HIS A 158 11.95 2.47 28.59
CA HIS A 158 12.87 3.19 29.45
C HIS A 158 13.97 2.20 29.89
N MET A 159 15.19 2.44 29.45
CA MET A 159 16.41 1.98 30.11
C MET A 159 16.66 2.85 31.32
#